data_9551f49badb479791be5449a208e5da4
#
_entry.id   9551f49badb479791be5449a208e5da4
#
_cell.length_a   1.000
_cell.length_b   1.000
_cell.length_c   1.000
_cell.angle_alpha   90.00
_cell.angle_beta   90.00
_cell.angle_gamma   90.00
#
_symmetry.space_group_name_H-M   'P 1'
#
loop_
_entity.id
_entity.type
_entity.pdbx_description
1 polymer ?
#
loop_
_entity_poly.entity_id
_entity_poly.type
_entity_poly.pdbx_seq_one_letter_code
_entity_poly.pdbx_strand_id
1 'polypeptide(L)'
;MGNVVVDVMLKSEILDPQGQAVAFALPRLGFNQFTDVRQGKRFVLTVAGEVTGEVLAAAREAAETMLSNPVIEDVVSVRVESPVDSSSVDSKSMGSQG
;
A
#
# COMPACT_ATOMS: atom_id res chain seq x y z
N MET A 1 -5.90 9.81 -18.46
CA MET A 1 -5.75 8.50 -17.83
C MET A 1 -5.60 8.68 -16.34
N GLY A 2 -6.17 7.78 -15.59
CA GLY A 2 -6.09 7.83 -14.14
C GLY A 2 -5.56 6.51 -13.59
N ASN A 3 -5.20 6.56 -12.32
CA ASN A 3 -4.75 5.37 -11.61
C ASN A 3 -5.61 5.15 -10.38
N VAL A 4 -5.84 3.88 -10.07
CA VAL A 4 -6.46 3.47 -8.82
C VAL A 4 -5.39 2.73 -8.02
N VAL A 5 -5.20 3.15 -6.79
CA VAL A 5 -4.20 2.56 -5.89
C VAL A 5 -4.92 1.64 -4.91
N VAL A 6 -4.47 0.39 -4.86
CA VAL A 6 -5.01 -0.62 -3.95
C VAL A 6 -3.91 -1.03 -2.99
N ASP A 7 -4.17 -0.90 -1.70
CA ASP A 7 -3.24 -1.31 -0.65
C ASP A 7 -3.80 -2.54 0.05
N VAL A 8 -2.94 -3.55 0.21
CA VAL A 8 -3.29 -4.85 0.80
C VAL A 8 -2.30 -5.15 1.91
N MET A 9 -2.81 -5.54 3.07
CA MET A 9 -1.97 -5.91 4.22
C MET A 9 -2.36 -7.28 4.72
N LEU A 10 -1.40 -8.00 5.32
CA LEU A 10 -1.72 -9.21 6.04
C LEU A 10 -2.64 -8.87 7.22
N LYS A 11 -3.57 -9.76 7.52
CA LYS A 11 -4.41 -9.61 8.72
C LYS A 11 -3.52 -9.56 9.95
N SER A 12 -3.99 -8.82 10.96
CA SER A 12 -3.16 -8.57 12.15
C SER A 12 -2.79 -9.86 12.89
N GLU A 13 -3.61 -10.89 12.78
CA GLU A 13 -3.35 -12.17 13.46
C GLU A 13 -2.42 -13.07 12.66
N ILE A 14 -2.08 -12.70 11.43
CA ILE A 14 -1.22 -13.53 10.57
C ILE A 14 0.22 -13.09 10.76
N LEU A 15 1.11 -14.07 10.87
CA LEU A 15 2.54 -13.82 10.98
C LEU A 15 3.05 -13.15 9.72
N ASP A 16 3.90 -12.15 9.91
CA ASP A 16 4.51 -11.37 8.82
C ASP A 16 6.02 -11.53 8.91
N PRO A 17 6.59 -12.61 8.32
CA PRO A 17 8.02 -12.87 8.47
C PRO A 17 8.90 -11.78 7.92
N GLN A 18 8.49 -11.14 6.80
CA GLN A 18 9.29 -10.06 6.21
C GLN A 18 9.27 -8.81 7.08
N GLY A 19 8.07 -8.47 7.60
CA GLY A 19 7.96 -7.34 8.53
C GLY A 19 8.77 -7.58 9.79
N GLN A 20 8.75 -8.80 10.30
CA GLN A 20 9.54 -9.14 11.49
C GLN A 20 11.04 -9.05 11.22
N ALA A 21 11.48 -9.49 10.05
CA ALA A 21 12.89 -9.40 9.69
C ALA A 21 13.34 -7.93 9.62
N VAL A 22 12.52 -7.07 9.05
CA VAL A 22 12.82 -5.63 9.00
C VAL A 22 12.84 -5.04 10.39
N ALA A 23 11.86 -5.39 11.22
CA ALA A 23 11.79 -4.90 12.60
C ALA A 23 13.03 -5.29 13.39
N PHE A 24 13.54 -6.51 13.16
CA PHE A 24 14.74 -6.99 13.82
C PHE A 24 15.98 -6.24 13.34
N ALA A 25 16.04 -5.91 12.05
CA ALA A 25 17.22 -5.28 11.47
C ALA A 25 17.34 -3.79 11.80
N LEU A 26 16.21 -3.09 11.97
CA LEU A 26 16.23 -1.64 12.15
C LEU A 26 17.06 -1.18 13.36
N PRO A 27 16.90 -1.75 14.56
CA PRO A 27 17.74 -1.31 15.69
C PRO A 27 19.21 -1.59 15.47
N ARG A 28 19.53 -2.65 14.74
CA ARG A 28 20.94 -3.01 14.48
C ARG A 28 21.60 -1.99 13.55
N LEU A 29 20.80 -1.23 12.81
CA LEU A 29 21.28 -0.17 11.92
C LEU A 29 21.16 1.21 12.58
N GLY A 30 20.76 1.28 13.84
CA GLY A 30 20.67 2.52 14.58
C GLY A 30 19.28 3.13 14.64
N PHE A 31 18.28 2.46 14.10
CA PHE A 31 16.90 2.98 14.08
C PHE A 31 16.11 2.38 15.22
N ASN A 32 16.36 2.88 16.43
CA ASN A 32 15.82 2.28 17.65
C ASN A 32 14.39 2.76 17.98
N GLN A 33 13.86 3.72 17.22
CA GLN A 33 12.53 4.27 17.46
C GLN A 33 11.42 3.31 17.06
N PHE A 34 11.71 2.36 16.17
CA PHE A 34 10.70 1.52 15.57
C PHE A 34 10.68 0.16 16.25
N THR A 35 9.54 -0.18 16.82
CA THR A 35 9.40 -1.40 17.61
C THR A 35 8.66 -2.50 16.85
N ASP A 36 8.00 -2.16 15.75
CA ASP A 36 7.25 -3.14 14.96
C ASP A 36 7.20 -2.68 13.51
N VAL A 37 7.12 -3.64 12.59
CA VAL A 37 7.01 -3.37 11.16
C VAL A 37 6.02 -4.35 10.57
N ARG A 38 5.09 -3.82 9.78
CA ARG A 38 4.16 -4.64 9.01
C ARG A 38 4.37 -4.32 7.54
N GLN A 39 4.47 -5.35 6.72
CA GLN A 39 4.70 -5.19 5.29
C GLN A 39 3.45 -5.57 4.52
N GLY A 40 3.15 -4.82 3.48
CA GLY A 40 2.01 -5.10 2.63
C GLY A 40 2.35 -4.94 1.16
N LYS A 41 1.32 -4.93 0.33
CA LYS A 41 1.45 -4.79 -1.12
C LYS A 41 0.64 -3.61 -1.59
N ARG A 42 1.13 -2.98 -2.65
CA ARG A 42 0.39 -1.92 -3.33
C ARG A 42 0.29 -2.26 -4.81
N PHE A 43 -0.91 -2.15 -5.35
CA PHE A 43 -1.15 -2.29 -6.78
C PHE A 43 -1.59 -0.94 -7.32
N VAL A 44 -1.05 -0.57 -8.48
CA VAL A 44 -1.47 0.64 -9.18
C VAL A 44 -2.14 0.19 -10.45
N LEU A 45 -3.44 0.44 -10.56
CA LEU A 45 -4.25 0.00 -11.69
C LEU A 45 -4.46 1.19 -12.61
N THR A 46 -3.92 1.14 -13.81
CA THR A 46 -4.06 2.22 -14.79
C THR A 46 -5.37 2.06 -15.55
N VAL A 47 -6.13 3.14 -15.60
CA VAL A 47 -7.44 3.17 -16.24
C VAL A 47 -7.31 3.95 -17.55
N ALA A 48 -7.88 3.40 -18.62
CA ALA A 48 -7.77 4.03 -19.94
C ALA A 48 -8.51 5.36 -20.02
N GLY A 49 -9.57 5.53 -19.26
CA GLY A 49 -10.35 6.76 -19.24
C GLY A 49 -10.33 7.38 -17.85
N GLU A 50 -11.42 8.05 -17.52
CA GLU A 50 -11.58 8.64 -16.19
C GLU A 50 -11.88 7.57 -15.17
N VAL A 51 -11.45 7.82 -13.94
CA VAL A 51 -11.79 6.95 -12.82
C VAL A 51 -13.16 7.36 -12.31
N THR A 52 -14.15 6.51 -12.57
CA THR A 52 -15.52 6.71 -12.14
C THR A 52 -15.82 5.86 -10.91
N GLY A 53 -17.00 6.06 -10.33
CA GLY A 53 -17.46 5.21 -9.24
C GLY A 53 -17.54 3.74 -9.65
N GLU A 54 -17.92 3.47 -10.90
CA GLU A 54 -17.97 2.10 -11.40
C GLU A 54 -16.58 1.49 -11.49
N VAL A 55 -15.60 2.28 -11.90
CA VAL A 55 -14.21 1.81 -11.99
C VAL A 55 -13.69 1.53 -10.59
N LEU A 56 -13.98 2.40 -9.62
CA LEU A 56 -13.56 2.16 -8.24
C LEU A 56 -14.20 0.90 -7.67
N ALA A 57 -15.48 0.67 -7.95
CA ALA A 57 -16.15 -0.55 -7.49
C ALA A 57 -15.54 -1.80 -8.13
N ALA A 58 -15.22 -1.72 -9.42
CA ALA A 58 -14.56 -2.83 -10.11
C ALA A 58 -13.17 -3.10 -9.53
N ALA A 59 -12.44 -2.03 -9.20
CA ALA A 59 -11.11 -2.16 -8.60
C ALA A 59 -11.19 -2.84 -7.24
N ARG A 60 -12.19 -2.50 -6.43
CA ARG A 60 -12.38 -3.13 -5.13
C ARG A 60 -12.72 -4.61 -5.29
N GLU A 61 -13.60 -4.94 -6.22
CA GLU A 61 -13.94 -6.32 -6.47
C GLU A 61 -12.72 -7.11 -6.94
N ALA A 62 -11.96 -6.55 -7.85
CA ALA A 62 -10.73 -7.18 -8.32
C ALA A 62 -9.74 -7.38 -7.17
N ALA A 63 -9.64 -6.38 -6.29
CA ALA A 63 -8.72 -6.45 -5.16
C ALA A 63 -9.10 -7.58 -4.23
N GLU A 64 -10.39 -7.75 -3.96
CA GLU A 64 -10.87 -8.75 -3.01
C GLU A 64 -10.85 -10.15 -3.60
N THR A 65 -11.00 -10.30 -4.93
CA THR A 65 -11.09 -11.61 -5.54
C THR A 65 -9.76 -12.08 -6.12
N MET A 66 -8.86 -11.17 -6.50
CA MET A 66 -7.70 -11.53 -7.30
C MET A 66 -6.40 -10.96 -6.77
N LEU A 67 -6.41 -9.72 -6.26
CA LEU A 67 -5.17 -9.06 -5.84
C LEU A 67 -4.80 -9.38 -4.40
N SER A 68 -5.71 -9.93 -3.63
CA SER A 68 -5.45 -10.30 -2.25
C SER A 68 -5.90 -11.74 -2.03
N ASN A 69 -5.35 -12.35 -0.99
CA ASN A 69 -5.82 -13.63 -0.50
C ASN A 69 -6.70 -13.35 0.72
N PRO A 70 -8.04 -13.42 0.58
CA PRO A 70 -8.93 -12.98 1.67
C PRO A 70 -8.83 -13.83 2.93
N VAL A 71 -8.20 -15.00 2.85
CA VAL A 71 -7.99 -15.83 4.03
C VAL A 71 -6.97 -15.20 4.96
N ILE A 72 -5.93 -14.57 4.41
CA ILE A 72 -4.80 -14.04 5.19
C ILE A 72 -4.57 -12.56 5.00
N GLU A 73 -5.25 -11.90 4.05
CA GLU A 73 -5.00 -10.50 3.72
C GLU A 73 -6.29 -9.71 3.74
N ASP A 74 -6.16 -8.41 4.03
CA ASP A 74 -7.24 -7.44 3.94
C ASP A 74 -6.90 -6.39 2.91
N VAL A 75 -7.90 -6.00 2.13
CA VAL A 75 -7.80 -4.80 1.28
C VAL A 75 -8.08 -3.60 2.19
N VAL A 76 -7.04 -2.80 2.46
CA VAL A 76 -7.16 -1.73 3.43
C VAL A 76 -7.47 -0.38 2.80
N SER A 77 -7.25 -0.24 1.48
CA SER A 77 -7.49 1.03 0.82
C SER A 77 -7.68 0.81 -0.67
N VAL A 78 -8.67 1.46 -1.25
CA VAL A 78 -8.85 1.55 -2.71
C VAL A 78 -9.18 3.02 -2.97
N ARG A 79 -8.31 3.71 -3.71
CA ARG A 79 -8.49 5.15 -3.90
C ARG A 79 -7.96 5.59 -5.25
N VAL A 80 -8.43 6.75 -5.68
CA VAL A 80 -7.91 7.39 -6.89
C VAL A 80 -6.57 8.03 -6.56
N GLU A 81 -5.58 7.81 -7.39
CA GLU A 81 -4.30 8.50 -7.26
C GLU A 81 -4.44 9.87 -7.92
N SER A 82 -4.25 10.91 -7.14
CA SER A 82 -4.34 12.28 -7.60
C SER A 82 -2.99 12.73 -8.12
N PRO A 83 -2.95 13.50 -9.25
CA PRO A 83 -1.68 14.08 -9.68
C PRO A 83 -1.03 14.96 -8.62
N VAL A 84 -1.83 15.59 -7.76
CA VAL A 84 -1.30 16.39 -6.66
C VAL A 84 -0.52 15.52 -5.68
N ASP A 85 -1.00 14.31 -5.43
CA ASP A 85 -0.32 13.40 -4.52
C ASP A 85 1.06 13.04 -5.04
N SER A 86 1.17 12.84 -6.34
CA SER A 86 2.46 12.45 -6.90
C SER A 86 3.48 13.59 -6.84
N SER A 87 3.03 14.83 -6.84
CA SER A 87 3.92 15.98 -6.80
C SER A 87 4.37 16.34 -5.39
N SER A 88 3.62 15.98 -4.39
CA SER A 88 3.91 16.38 -3.01
C SER A 88 5.06 15.61 -2.41
N VAL A 89 5.58 14.88 -3.12
CA VAL A 89 6.63 14.10 -2.61
C VAL A 89 7.99 14.76 -2.64
N ASP A 90 7.60 15.18 -2.46
CA ASP A 90 8.57 15.22 -2.47
C ASP A 90 9.20 15.47 -2.13
N SER A 91 8.80 15.82 -1.88
CA SER A 91 9.37 15.79 -1.52
C SER A 91 9.92 15.91 -1.11
N LYS A 92 9.72 16.24 -0.77
CA LYS A 92 10.23 15.97 -0.21
C LYS A 92 10.70 15.60 0.07
N SER A 93 10.51 15.93 0.27
CA SER A 93 10.99 15.25 0.67
C SER A 93 11.56 15.10 0.84
N MET A 94 11.42 15.48 1.12
CA MET A 94 11.91 14.90 1.36
C MET A 94 12.34 14.50 1.40
N GLY A 95 12.27 14.99 1.47
CA GLY A 95 12.71 14.26 1.69
C GLY A 95 13.01 14.07 1.70
N SER A 96 12.90 14.52 1.94
CA SER A 96 13.22 13.85 2.10
C SER A 96 13.39 13.48 2.02
N GLN A 97 13.08 13.82 2.26
CA GLN A 97 13.23 13.08 2.34
C GLN A 97 13.16 12.52 2.15
N GLY A 98 12.84 13.48 2.04
CA GLY A 98 12.89 12.67 2.16
C GLY A 98 13.06 12.27 2.10
#